data_457ab7ee6dcfb24a51103e3cac89a885
#
_entry.id   457ab7ee6dcfb24a51103e3cac89a885
#
_cell.length_a   1.000
_cell.length_b   1.000
_cell.length_c   1.000
_cell.angle_alpha   90.00
_cell.angle_beta   90.00
_cell.angle_gamma   90.00
#
_symmetry.space_group_name_H-M   'P 1'
#
loop_
_entity.id
_entity.type
_entity.pdbx_description
1 polymer ?
#
loop_
_entity_poly.entity_id
_entity_poly.type
_entity_poly.pdbx_seq_one_letter_code
_entity_poly.pdbx_strand_id
1 'polypeptide(L)'
;MRIYFKWMFVFLCLSLLNSQNARGEEKPLWELGLGAAALRMPDYRGSDENRNYLLPYPYLIYRGDFLKIDKDTISGRLFKTDRLLLDISLFGNMPVDSSENSARSGMPDLDPTFQVGPSLKIKLLEEKQDEYKLTLALPVRAVYAFDFPSLHHEGWVFSPRLEFEKADIVPGSGLNLWASAGLLFATRPYHEYYYSVDPAYAAANRPAYAAEGGYGGSVLTVGLNKQYKKFSFNLFANMDFLHQARFEDSPLVKDRSTVIYGISVSRLFMKSKRTVVAD
;
A
#
# COMPACT_ATOMS: atom_id res chain seq x y z
N MET A 1 -2.15 25.69 4.97
CA MET A 1 -1.89 25.04 3.67
C MET A 1 -1.39 23.62 3.83
N ARG A 2 -0.61 23.28 4.89
CA ARG A 2 -0.16 21.90 5.21
C ARG A 2 -1.31 20.89 5.50
N ILE A 3 -2.45 21.33 5.99
CA ILE A 3 -3.57 20.45 6.39
C ILE A 3 -4.25 19.79 5.17
N TYR A 4 -4.44 20.51 4.07
CA TYR A 4 -5.14 19.96 2.88
C TYR A 4 -4.31 18.92 2.13
N PHE A 5 -2.99 18.98 2.26
CA PHE A 5 -2.08 18.05 1.60
C PHE A 5 -2.00 16.69 2.32
N LYS A 6 -2.16 16.66 3.64
CA LYS A 6 -2.28 15.40 4.40
C LYS A 6 -3.43 14.53 3.90
N TRP A 7 -4.50 15.13 3.39
CA TRP A 7 -5.70 14.43 2.91
C TRP A 7 -5.53 13.76 1.53
N MET A 8 -4.70 14.31 0.65
CA MET A 8 -4.49 13.77 -0.69
C MET A 8 -3.64 12.49 -0.68
N PHE A 9 -2.72 12.36 0.29
CA PHE A 9 -1.82 11.20 0.41
C PHE A 9 -2.45 9.98 1.07
N VAL A 10 -3.46 10.17 1.89
CA VAL A 10 -4.25 9.08 2.49
C VAL A 10 -4.91 8.20 1.43
N PHE A 11 -5.21 8.78 0.27
CA PHE A 11 -5.74 8.05 -0.88
C PHE A 11 -4.80 6.97 -1.39
N LEU A 12 -3.50 7.15 -1.21
CA LEU A 12 -2.49 6.25 -1.76
C LEU A 12 -2.16 5.08 -0.81
N CYS A 13 -2.27 5.28 0.51
CA CYS A 13 -1.97 4.22 1.48
C CYS A 13 -3.10 3.19 1.63
N LEU A 14 -4.34 3.54 1.26
CA LEU A 14 -5.47 2.62 1.24
C LEU A 14 -5.51 1.72 -0.02
N SER A 15 -4.55 1.90 -0.94
CA SER A 15 -4.51 1.20 -2.23
C SER A 15 -4.00 -0.26 -2.16
N LEU A 16 -4.02 -0.90 -1.01
CA LEU A 16 -3.55 -2.29 -0.87
C LEU A 16 -4.69 -3.32 -0.78
N LEU A 17 -5.94 -2.92 -1.01
CA LEU A 17 -7.09 -3.74 -0.66
C LEU A 17 -8.00 -4.07 -1.86
N ASN A 18 -7.90 -5.26 -2.38
CA ASN A 18 -8.87 -6.04 -3.16
C ASN A 18 -8.88 -6.00 -4.69
N SER A 19 -8.71 -7.16 -5.24
CA SER A 19 -9.25 -7.57 -6.52
C SER A 19 -10.45 -8.51 -6.30
N GLN A 20 -11.63 -8.12 -6.70
CA GLN A 20 -12.75 -9.04 -6.83
C GLN A 20 -12.80 -9.57 -8.26
N ASN A 21 -12.68 -10.88 -8.43
CA ASN A 21 -13.03 -11.58 -9.63
C ASN A 21 -14.47 -12.05 -9.55
N ALA A 22 -15.30 -11.58 -10.47
CA ALA A 22 -16.57 -12.22 -10.79
C ALA A 22 -16.52 -12.71 -12.22
N ARG A 23 -16.94 -13.92 -12.44
CA ARG A 23 -17.25 -14.54 -13.73
C ARG A 23 -17.94 -13.51 -14.61
N GLY A 24 -17.41 -13.14 -15.76
CA GLY A 24 -18.06 -12.44 -16.85
C GLY A 24 -19.31 -11.59 -16.55
N GLU A 25 -19.47 -11.16 -15.29
CA GLU A 25 -20.60 -10.38 -14.83
C GLU A 25 -20.47 -8.96 -15.36
N GLU A 26 -21.53 -8.48 -15.98
CA GLU A 26 -21.58 -7.09 -16.39
C GLU A 26 -21.60 -6.17 -15.17
N LYS A 27 -20.58 -5.34 -15.03
CA LYS A 27 -20.47 -4.34 -13.93
C LYS A 27 -20.52 -2.92 -14.48
N PRO A 28 -21.02 -1.95 -13.70
CA PRO A 28 -20.98 -0.55 -14.09
C PRO A 28 -19.56 -0.11 -14.46
N LEU A 29 -19.41 0.69 -15.52
CA LEU A 29 -18.11 1.25 -15.93
C LEU A 29 -17.45 2.04 -14.80
N TRP A 30 -18.26 2.79 -14.04
CA TRP A 30 -17.80 3.51 -12.87
C TRP A 30 -18.81 3.49 -11.72
N GLU A 31 -18.29 3.59 -10.51
CA GLU A 31 -19.05 3.67 -9.26
C GLU A 31 -18.45 4.76 -8.37
N LEU A 32 -19.30 5.58 -7.76
CA LEU A 32 -18.91 6.68 -6.87
C LEU A 32 -19.60 6.56 -5.52
N GLY A 33 -18.86 6.85 -4.47
CA GLY A 33 -19.36 6.82 -3.11
C GLY A 33 -18.46 7.61 -2.15
N LEU A 34 -18.72 7.45 -0.88
CA LEU A 34 -17.88 7.96 0.21
C LEU A 34 -17.63 6.86 1.22
N GLY A 35 -16.46 6.88 1.82
CA GLY A 35 -16.08 5.97 2.87
C GLY A 35 -15.38 6.67 4.02
N ALA A 36 -15.21 5.93 5.11
CA ALA A 36 -14.34 6.29 6.22
C ALA A 36 -13.49 5.09 6.59
N ALA A 37 -12.24 5.34 6.96
CA ALA A 37 -11.30 4.35 7.42
C ALA A 37 -10.74 4.76 8.78
N ALA A 38 -10.65 3.79 9.70
CA ALA A 38 -9.91 3.91 10.93
C ALA A 38 -8.72 2.96 10.84
N LEU A 39 -7.51 3.48 11.04
CA LEU A 39 -6.29 2.68 10.97
C LEU A 39 -5.30 3.10 12.06
N ARG A 40 -4.50 2.13 12.48
CA ARG A 40 -3.33 2.34 13.33
C ARG A 40 -2.10 1.88 12.59
N MET A 41 -1.07 2.73 12.55
CA MET A 41 0.17 2.44 11.87
C MET A 41 1.36 3.08 12.59
N PRO A 42 2.57 2.49 12.49
CA PRO A 42 3.79 3.13 12.94
C PRO A 42 4.11 4.36 12.08
N ASP A 43 4.86 5.31 12.63
CA ASP A 43 5.29 6.50 11.89
C ASP A 43 6.07 6.12 10.63
N TYR A 44 6.94 5.13 10.71
CA TYR A 44 7.64 4.49 9.59
C TYR A 44 7.92 3.02 9.94
N ARG A 45 8.32 2.22 8.97
CA ARG A 45 8.67 0.81 9.18
C ARG A 45 9.85 0.72 10.16
N GLY A 46 9.65 0.07 11.30
CA GLY A 46 10.66 -0.02 12.37
C GLY A 46 10.53 1.03 13.48
N SER A 47 9.55 1.93 13.40
CA SER A 47 9.21 2.80 14.52
C SER A 47 8.37 2.04 15.56
N ASP A 48 8.64 2.24 16.83
CA ASP A 48 7.83 1.79 17.97
C ASP A 48 6.67 2.74 18.29
N GLU A 49 6.69 3.94 17.70
CA GLU A 49 5.62 4.92 17.84
C GLU A 49 4.55 4.75 16.77
N ASN A 50 3.31 4.68 17.23
CA ASN A 50 2.15 4.41 16.39
C ASN A 50 1.13 5.53 16.48
N ARG A 51 0.47 5.83 15.35
CA ARG A 51 -0.61 6.82 15.26
C ARG A 51 -1.93 6.20 14.83
N ASN A 52 -3.01 6.79 15.35
CA ASN A 52 -4.36 6.44 14.92
C ASN A 52 -4.87 7.50 13.94
N TYR A 53 -5.43 7.03 12.84
CA TYR A 53 -6.01 7.88 11.80
C TYR A 53 -7.48 7.55 11.62
N LEU A 54 -8.30 8.59 11.52
CA LEU A 54 -9.69 8.49 11.08
C LEU A 54 -9.83 9.35 9.82
N LEU A 55 -10.07 8.71 8.70
CA LEU A 55 -9.91 9.29 7.38
C LEU A 55 -11.18 9.12 6.55
N PRO A 56 -11.87 10.19 6.17
CA PRO A 56 -12.84 10.11 5.10
C PRO A 56 -12.12 9.93 3.76
N TYR A 57 -12.69 9.11 2.88
CA TYR A 57 -12.16 8.92 1.53
C TYR A 57 -13.27 8.80 0.49
N PRO A 58 -13.08 9.33 -0.73
CA PRO A 58 -13.99 9.05 -1.82
C PRO A 58 -13.83 7.59 -2.26
N TYR A 59 -14.96 6.91 -2.38
CA TYR A 59 -15.03 5.60 -3.00
C TYR A 59 -15.22 5.78 -4.49
N LEU A 60 -14.22 5.39 -5.25
CA LEU A 60 -14.22 5.49 -6.72
C LEU A 60 -13.81 4.15 -7.31
N ILE A 61 -14.65 3.60 -8.18
CA ILE A 61 -14.30 2.48 -9.04
C ILE A 61 -14.44 2.94 -10.48
N TYR A 62 -13.46 2.64 -11.31
CA TYR A 62 -13.49 2.85 -12.76
C TYR A 62 -12.90 1.64 -13.49
N ARG A 63 -13.67 1.07 -14.42
CA ARG A 63 -13.33 -0.16 -15.14
C ARG A 63 -13.11 0.12 -16.63
N GLY A 64 -12.16 1.01 -16.94
CA GLY A 64 -11.77 1.29 -18.31
C GLY A 64 -10.77 0.27 -18.85
N ASP A 65 -10.53 0.31 -20.16
CA ASP A 65 -9.60 -0.62 -20.84
C ASP A 65 -8.14 -0.35 -20.45
N PHE A 66 -7.76 0.93 -20.42
CA PHE A 66 -6.40 1.37 -20.07
C PHE A 66 -6.30 1.73 -18.57
N LEU A 67 -7.16 2.62 -18.08
CA LEU A 67 -7.19 3.01 -16.68
C LEU A 67 -8.20 2.16 -15.93
N LYS A 68 -7.75 1.52 -14.85
CA LYS A 68 -8.58 0.83 -13.89
C LYS A 68 -8.38 1.46 -12.52
N ILE A 69 -9.47 1.84 -11.89
CA ILE A 69 -9.48 2.29 -10.50
C ILE A 69 -10.36 1.31 -9.76
N ASP A 70 -9.79 0.50 -8.92
CA ASP A 70 -10.48 -0.36 -7.99
C ASP A 70 -10.48 0.28 -6.60
N LYS A 71 -11.14 -0.36 -5.65
CA LYS A 71 -11.25 0.13 -4.26
C LYS A 71 -9.89 0.45 -3.65
N ASP A 72 -8.82 -0.13 -4.19
CA ASP A 72 -7.52 -0.21 -3.55
C ASP A 72 -6.35 -0.02 -4.53
N THR A 73 -6.62 0.10 -5.82
CA THR A 73 -5.56 0.20 -6.83
C THR A 73 -5.97 1.14 -7.94
N ILE A 74 -5.11 2.08 -8.24
CA ILE A 74 -5.12 2.82 -9.50
C ILE A 74 -4.08 2.15 -10.38
N SER A 75 -4.51 1.50 -11.44
CA SER A 75 -3.61 0.82 -12.37
C SER A 75 -3.82 1.31 -13.81
N GLY A 76 -2.71 1.61 -14.48
CA GLY A 76 -2.70 1.82 -15.93
C GLY A 76 -2.30 0.52 -16.60
N ARG A 77 -3.23 -0.16 -17.25
CA ARG A 77 -2.92 -1.39 -17.99
C ARG A 77 -2.12 -1.08 -19.23
N LEU A 78 -0.87 -1.53 -19.29
CA LEU A 78 0.01 -1.36 -20.43
C LEU A 78 -0.10 -2.55 -21.40
N PHE A 79 -0.26 -3.76 -20.85
CA PHE A 79 -0.33 -4.99 -21.61
C PHE A 79 -1.04 -6.07 -20.79
N LYS A 80 -1.90 -6.88 -21.45
CA LYS A 80 -2.62 -7.98 -20.81
C LYS A 80 -2.73 -9.19 -21.74
N THR A 81 -2.45 -10.38 -21.18
CA THR A 81 -2.79 -11.69 -21.73
C THR A 81 -3.55 -12.49 -20.68
N ASP A 82 -3.88 -13.75 -20.97
CA ASP A 82 -4.56 -14.64 -20.02
C ASP A 82 -3.74 -14.88 -18.73
N ARG A 83 -2.40 -14.79 -18.82
CA ARG A 83 -1.49 -15.07 -17.69
C ARG A 83 -0.64 -13.89 -17.25
N LEU A 84 -0.46 -12.89 -18.09
CA LEU A 84 0.43 -11.76 -17.83
C LEU A 84 -0.35 -10.45 -17.84
N LEU A 85 -0.10 -9.61 -16.87
CA LEU A 85 -0.56 -8.24 -16.83
C LEU A 85 0.63 -7.33 -16.49
N LEU A 86 0.94 -6.40 -17.38
CA LEU A 86 1.84 -5.30 -17.11
C LEU A 86 1.00 -4.06 -16.81
N ASP A 87 1.12 -3.55 -15.60
CA ASP A 87 0.40 -2.35 -15.15
C ASP A 87 1.35 -1.32 -14.52
N ILE A 88 0.80 -0.16 -14.16
CA ILE A 88 1.49 0.86 -13.36
C ILE A 88 1.10 0.65 -11.90
N SER A 89 2.09 0.41 -11.07
CA SER A 89 1.94 0.29 -9.61
C SER A 89 2.18 1.64 -8.94
N LEU A 90 1.30 2.00 -8.02
CA LEU A 90 1.40 3.18 -7.19
C LEU A 90 1.44 2.76 -5.72
N PHE A 91 2.17 3.53 -4.90
CA PHE A 91 2.23 3.36 -3.45
C PHE A 91 2.60 4.69 -2.79
N GLY A 92 2.36 4.85 -1.49
CA GLY A 92 2.76 6.08 -0.78
C GLY A 92 2.88 5.86 0.72
N ASN A 93 3.65 6.77 1.37
CA ASN A 93 3.77 6.81 2.82
C ASN A 93 3.34 8.18 3.34
N MET A 94 2.86 8.17 4.58
CA MET A 94 2.48 9.38 5.30
C MET A 94 3.71 10.18 5.72
N PRO A 95 3.61 11.50 5.85
CA PRO A 95 4.67 12.32 6.44
C PRO A 95 4.81 12.02 7.93
N VAL A 96 6.03 12.19 8.44
CA VAL A 96 6.34 12.04 9.87
C VAL A 96 6.90 13.36 10.41
N ASP A 97 6.25 13.90 11.43
CA ASP A 97 6.79 15.00 12.22
C ASP A 97 7.84 14.44 13.19
N SER A 98 9.10 14.76 12.94
CA SER A 98 10.22 14.26 13.74
C SER A 98 10.22 14.81 15.17
N SER A 99 9.55 15.94 15.42
CA SER A 99 9.41 16.48 16.78
C SER A 99 8.45 15.64 17.65
N GLU A 100 7.57 14.88 17.02
CA GLU A 100 6.60 13.99 17.66
C GLU A 100 7.06 12.52 17.63
N ASN A 101 8.31 12.23 17.25
CA ASN A 101 8.88 10.88 17.24
C ASN A 101 10.21 10.89 18.03
N SER A 102 10.28 10.14 19.13
CA SER A 102 11.42 10.16 20.05
C SER A 102 12.72 9.70 19.41
N ALA A 103 12.66 8.72 18.51
CA ALA A 103 13.83 8.23 17.79
C ALA A 103 14.39 9.26 16.79
N ARG A 104 13.54 10.14 16.28
CA ARG A 104 13.89 11.16 15.26
C ARG A 104 13.97 12.59 15.81
N SER A 105 13.70 12.79 17.08
CA SER A 105 13.64 14.13 17.68
C SER A 105 14.88 14.97 17.34
N GLY A 106 14.64 16.17 16.79
CA GLY A 106 15.70 17.09 16.31
C GLY A 106 16.28 16.78 14.94
N MET A 107 15.81 15.74 14.27
CA MET A 107 16.12 15.47 12.85
C MET A 107 15.09 16.17 11.94
N PRO A 108 15.38 16.33 10.63
CA PRO A 108 14.39 16.77 9.66
C PRO A 108 13.15 15.83 9.64
N ASP A 109 11.99 16.41 9.35
CA ASP A 109 10.76 15.66 9.14
C ASP A 109 10.91 14.71 7.94
N LEU A 110 10.13 13.64 7.91
CA LEU A 110 9.95 12.84 6.70
C LEU A 110 8.75 13.40 5.92
N ASP A 111 9.02 13.89 4.74
CA ASP A 111 7.97 14.32 3.84
C ASP A 111 7.11 13.15 3.37
N PRO A 112 5.86 13.41 2.95
CA PRO A 112 5.07 12.39 2.31
C PRO A 112 5.78 11.88 1.05
N THR A 113 5.83 10.55 0.89
CA THR A 113 6.42 9.95 -0.32
C THR A 113 5.35 9.30 -1.19
N PHE A 114 5.54 9.36 -2.50
CA PHE A 114 4.82 8.52 -3.43
C PHE A 114 5.80 7.72 -4.29
N GLN A 115 5.32 6.54 -4.68
CA GLN A 115 6.09 5.61 -5.48
C GLN A 115 5.30 5.29 -6.74
N VAL A 116 5.96 5.27 -7.88
CA VAL A 116 5.35 4.98 -9.18
C VAL A 116 6.29 4.15 -10.05
N GLY A 117 5.74 3.18 -10.75
CA GLY A 117 6.53 2.39 -11.70
C GLY A 117 5.79 1.17 -12.22
N PRO A 118 6.40 0.42 -13.15
CA PRO A 118 5.80 -0.76 -13.73
C PRO A 118 5.68 -1.91 -12.71
N SER A 119 4.65 -2.73 -12.90
CA SER A 119 4.45 -3.99 -12.18
C SER A 119 4.07 -5.08 -13.16
N LEU A 120 4.87 -6.13 -13.23
CA LEU A 120 4.52 -7.35 -13.95
C LEU A 120 3.79 -8.29 -13.00
N LYS A 121 2.56 -8.64 -13.33
CA LYS A 121 1.76 -9.63 -12.62
C LYS A 121 1.66 -10.90 -13.45
N ILE A 122 2.00 -12.02 -12.83
CA ILE A 122 1.99 -13.35 -13.44
C ILE A 122 0.96 -14.19 -12.69
N LYS A 123 -0.12 -14.55 -13.37
CA LYS A 123 -1.11 -15.47 -12.84
C LYS A 123 -0.51 -16.87 -12.76
N LEU A 124 -0.29 -17.38 -11.55
CA LEU A 124 0.26 -18.70 -11.31
C LEU A 124 -0.82 -19.77 -11.31
N LEU A 125 -1.91 -19.51 -10.60
CA LEU A 125 -3.07 -20.39 -10.46
C LEU A 125 -4.35 -19.55 -10.49
N GLU A 126 -5.37 -20.10 -11.12
CA GLU A 126 -6.74 -19.58 -11.07
C GLU A 126 -7.70 -20.75 -11.15
N GLU A 127 -8.47 -20.96 -10.11
CA GLU A 127 -9.52 -21.97 -10.08
C GLU A 127 -10.89 -21.28 -10.02
N LYS A 128 -11.64 -21.44 -11.11
CA LYS A 128 -12.93 -20.74 -11.25
C LYS A 128 -14.03 -21.40 -10.41
N GLN A 129 -13.92 -22.71 -10.15
CA GLN A 129 -14.92 -23.44 -9.40
C GLN A 129 -14.84 -23.12 -7.91
N ASP A 130 -13.62 -23.06 -7.38
CA ASP A 130 -13.34 -22.72 -5.97
C ASP A 130 -13.09 -21.21 -5.76
N GLU A 131 -13.16 -20.42 -6.83
CA GLU A 131 -13.03 -18.96 -6.80
C GLU A 131 -11.76 -18.44 -6.09
N TYR A 132 -10.63 -19.11 -6.31
CA TYR A 132 -9.33 -18.61 -5.81
C TYR A 132 -8.34 -18.30 -6.92
N LYS A 133 -7.41 -17.41 -6.62
CA LYS A 133 -6.36 -16.96 -7.53
C LYS A 133 -5.06 -16.75 -6.77
N LEU A 134 -3.96 -17.18 -7.39
CA LEU A 134 -2.59 -16.92 -6.94
C LEU A 134 -1.84 -16.17 -8.02
N THR A 135 -1.29 -15.02 -7.68
CA THR A 135 -0.54 -14.14 -8.60
C THR A 135 0.83 -13.83 -8.02
N LEU A 136 1.86 -13.86 -8.85
CA LEU A 136 3.16 -13.30 -8.55
C LEU A 136 3.20 -11.87 -9.10
N ALA A 137 3.40 -10.87 -8.22
CA ALA A 137 3.53 -9.47 -8.58
C ALA A 137 4.98 -9.01 -8.39
N LEU A 138 5.53 -8.33 -9.41
CA LEU A 138 6.91 -7.87 -9.50
C LEU A 138 6.95 -6.34 -9.77
N PRO A 139 6.54 -5.49 -8.81
CA PRO A 139 6.60 -4.04 -8.98
C PRO A 139 8.01 -3.49 -8.78
N VAL A 140 8.42 -2.60 -9.67
CA VAL A 140 9.61 -1.75 -9.54
C VAL A 140 9.14 -0.30 -9.56
N ARG A 141 9.41 0.46 -8.52
CA ARG A 141 8.89 1.83 -8.36
C ARG A 141 9.99 2.82 -8.03
N ALA A 142 9.98 3.97 -8.71
CA ALA A 142 10.72 5.16 -8.29
C ALA A 142 10.00 5.81 -7.11
N VAL A 143 10.76 6.29 -6.15
CA VAL A 143 10.27 6.92 -4.92
C VAL A 143 10.55 8.40 -4.96
N TYR A 144 9.55 9.21 -4.67
CA TYR A 144 9.65 10.65 -4.62
C TYR A 144 9.11 11.17 -3.29
N ALA A 145 9.92 11.97 -2.58
CA ALA A 145 9.49 12.79 -1.46
C ALA A 145 8.96 14.14 -1.96
N PHE A 146 7.92 14.65 -1.34
CA PHE A 146 7.24 15.85 -1.78
C PHE A 146 7.25 16.94 -0.70
N ASP A 147 8.16 17.90 -0.83
CA ASP A 147 8.22 19.13 -0.07
C ASP A 147 7.85 20.31 -0.99
N PHE A 148 6.56 20.72 -0.92
CA PHE A 148 6.00 21.69 -1.87
C PHE A 148 6.78 23.00 -1.92
N PRO A 149 7.19 23.50 -3.14
CA PRO A 149 6.86 22.94 -4.47
C PRO A 149 7.86 21.90 -4.99
N SER A 150 8.82 21.46 -4.19
CA SER A 150 9.91 20.59 -4.60
C SER A 150 9.54 19.12 -4.59
N LEU A 151 10.15 18.37 -5.48
CA LEU A 151 10.04 16.92 -5.61
C LEU A 151 11.44 16.33 -5.64
N HIS A 152 11.74 15.44 -4.69
CA HIS A 152 13.05 14.83 -4.54
C HIS A 152 12.96 13.33 -4.81
N HIS A 153 13.86 12.82 -5.65
CA HIS A 153 13.93 11.39 -5.96
C HIS A 153 14.73 10.66 -4.87
N GLU A 154 14.07 9.81 -4.13
CA GLU A 154 14.62 9.06 -2.99
C GLU A 154 14.98 7.59 -3.34
N GLY A 155 15.20 7.32 -4.64
CA GLY A 155 15.66 6.02 -5.10
C GLY A 155 14.55 5.10 -5.61
N TRP A 156 14.83 3.79 -5.57
CA TRP A 156 13.98 2.76 -6.17
C TRP A 156 13.66 1.67 -5.17
N VAL A 157 12.45 1.12 -5.31
CA VAL A 157 11.95 -0.03 -4.53
C VAL A 157 11.53 -1.13 -5.49
N PHE A 158 12.01 -2.36 -5.24
CA PHE A 158 11.53 -3.59 -5.83
C PHE A 158 10.87 -4.43 -4.73
N SER A 159 9.59 -4.76 -4.89
CA SER A 159 8.83 -5.48 -3.85
C SER A 159 8.07 -6.68 -4.40
N PRO A 160 8.80 -7.75 -4.79
CA PRO A 160 8.19 -9.00 -5.28
C PRO A 160 7.31 -9.60 -4.20
N ARG A 161 6.11 -10.07 -4.60
CA ARG A 161 5.18 -10.69 -3.66
C ARG A 161 4.25 -11.69 -4.34
N LEU A 162 3.84 -12.69 -3.58
CA LEU A 162 2.73 -13.58 -3.91
C LEU A 162 1.44 -12.96 -3.36
N GLU A 163 0.43 -12.88 -4.20
CA GLU A 163 -0.91 -12.39 -3.88
C GLU A 163 -1.89 -13.55 -4.01
N PHE A 164 -2.62 -13.85 -2.93
CA PHE A 164 -3.65 -14.87 -2.88
C PHE A 164 -5.00 -14.21 -2.65
N GLU A 165 -5.98 -14.59 -3.44
CA GLU A 165 -7.36 -14.12 -3.34
C GLU A 165 -8.30 -15.33 -3.32
N LYS A 166 -9.29 -15.32 -2.44
CA LYS A 166 -10.36 -16.30 -2.40
C LYS A 166 -11.69 -15.62 -2.14
N ALA A 167 -12.60 -15.75 -3.08
CA ALA A 167 -13.98 -15.28 -2.89
C ALA A 167 -14.75 -16.26 -2.02
N ASP A 168 -15.76 -15.71 -1.34
CA ASP A 168 -16.77 -16.42 -0.56
C ASP A 168 -16.21 -17.54 0.34
N ILE A 169 -15.21 -17.18 1.21
CA ILE A 169 -14.51 -18.14 2.10
C ILE A 169 -15.44 -18.91 3.03
N VAL A 170 -16.62 -18.35 3.32
CA VAL A 170 -17.75 -19.02 3.96
C VAL A 170 -18.87 -19.07 2.93
N PRO A 171 -19.20 -20.24 2.36
CA PRO A 171 -20.14 -20.37 1.25
C PRO A 171 -21.45 -19.61 1.46
N GLY A 172 -21.82 -18.77 0.49
CA GLY A 172 -23.03 -17.94 0.52
C GLY A 172 -22.94 -16.69 1.38
N SER A 173 -21.80 -16.44 2.04
CA SER A 173 -21.64 -15.26 2.89
C SER A 173 -21.25 -13.99 2.11
N GLY A 174 -20.62 -14.14 0.94
CA GLY A 174 -20.00 -13.07 0.18
C GLY A 174 -18.79 -12.46 0.90
N LEU A 175 -18.19 -13.18 1.85
CA LEU A 175 -16.97 -12.77 2.55
C LEU A 175 -15.75 -13.22 1.76
N ASN A 176 -14.92 -12.29 1.31
CA ASN A 176 -13.73 -12.54 0.51
C ASN A 176 -12.48 -12.36 1.37
N LEU A 177 -11.50 -13.23 1.14
CA LEU A 177 -10.17 -13.18 1.73
C LEU A 177 -9.16 -12.77 0.66
N TRP A 178 -8.22 -11.93 1.03
CA TRP A 178 -7.00 -11.68 0.28
C TRP A 178 -5.81 -11.70 1.23
N ALA A 179 -4.69 -12.16 0.73
CA ALA A 179 -3.44 -12.20 1.47
C ALA A 179 -2.27 -11.98 0.53
N SER A 180 -1.19 -11.42 1.02
CA SER A 180 0.05 -11.35 0.26
C SER A 180 1.26 -11.55 1.16
N ALA A 181 2.29 -12.19 0.63
CA ALA A 181 3.59 -12.35 1.28
C ALA A 181 4.67 -11.91 0.30
N GLY A 182 5.56 -11.03 0.73
CA GLY A 182 6.56 -10.45 -0.15
C GLY A 182 7.83 -10.01 0.55
N LEU A 183 8.81 -9.65 -0.28
CA LEU A 183 10.09 -9.11 0.12
C LEU A 183 10.18 -7.66 -0.34
N LEU A 184 11.01 -6.88 0.33
CA LEU A 184 11.33 -5.52 -0.10
C LEU A 184 12.83 -5.40 -0.32
N PHE A 185 13.19 -4.85 -1.47
CA PHE A 185 14.55 -4.43 -1.78
C PHE A 185 14.51 -2.96 -2.21
N ALA A 186 15.47 -2.18 -1.74
CA ALA A 186 15.55 -0.79 -2.14
C ALA A 186 16.99 -0.34 -2.35
N THR A 187 17.12 0.74 -3.12
CA THR A 187 18.41 1.38 -3.33
C THR A 187 18.85 2.13 -2.07
N ARG A 188 20.13 2.44 -1.99
CA ARG A 188 20.74 3.15 -0.85
C ARG A 188 20.04 4.48 -0.54
N PRO A 189 19.73 5.37 -1.50
CA PRO A 189 19.02 6.62 -1.20
C PRO A 189 17.70 6.41 -0.47
N TYR A 190 16.91 5.39 -0.85
CA TYR A 190 15.66 5.08 -0.15
C TYR A 190 15.88 4.69 1.32
N HIS A 191 16.87 3.84 1.60
CA HIS A 191 17.18 3.46 2.97
C HIS A 191 17.80 4.61 3.75
N GLU A 192 18.65 5.43 3.12
CA GLU A 192 19.22 6.64 3.74
C GLU A 192 18.14 7.62 4.16
N TYR A 193 17.15 7.86 3.33
CA TYR A 193 16.03 8.76 3.62
C TYR A 193 15.30 8.42 4.93
N TYR A 194 15.08 7.13 5.20
CA TYR A 194 14.34 6.69 6.38
C TYR A 194 15.23 6.35 7.58
N TYR A 195 16.44 5.83 7.36
CA TYR A 195 17.20 5.14 8.39
C TYR A 195 18.60 5.67 8.65
N SER A 196 19.11 6.61 7.87
CA SER A 196 20.40 7.23 8.14
C SER A 196 20.29 8.30 9.24
N VAL A 197 21.36 8.42 10.03
CA VAL A 197 21.56 9.49 11.01
C VAL A 197 22.81 10.25 10.61
N ASP A 198 22.64 11.46 10.09
CA ASP A 198 23.77 12.35 9.80
C ASP A 198 24.53 12.68 11.08
N PRO A 199 25.87 12.80 11.08
CA PRO A 199 26.67 13.20 12.22
C PRO A 199 26.19 14.47 12.92
N ALA A 200 25.58 15.41 12.19
CA ALA A 200 25.00 16.63 12.75
C ALA A 200 23.81 16.36 13.69
N TYR A 201 23.14 15.24 13.53
CA TYR A 201 21.98 14.83 14.35
C TYR A 201 22.32 13.68 15.31
N ALA A 202 23.61 13.28 15.40
CA ALA A 202 24.03 12.22 16.28
C ALA A 202 23.89 12.65 17.75
N ALA A 203 23.50 11.70 18.60
CA ALA A 203 23.38 11.86 20.04
C ALA A 203 23.85 10.59 20.76
N ALA A 204 24.01 10.64 22.09
CA ALA A 204 24.49 9.49 22.87
C ALA A 204 23.64 8.22 22.70
N ASN A 205 22.33 8.37 22.54
CA ASN A 205 21.38 7.26 22.30
C ASN A 205 21.02 7.08 20.83
N ARG A 206 21.59 7.88 19.94
CA ARG A 206 21.36 7.84 18.49
C ARG A 206 22.67 8.15 17.75
N PRO A 207 23.61 7.20 17.65
CA PRO A 207 24.87 7.41 16.95
C PRO A 207 24.64 7.67 15.46
N ALA A 208 25.63 8.31 14.83
CA ALA A 208 25.65 8.47 13.38
C ALA A 208 25.57 7.09 12.69
N TYR A 209 24.78 6.99 11.63
CA TYR A 209 24.55 5.76 10.91
C TYR A 209 24.31 6.04 9.42
N ALA A 210 24.96 5.28 8.57
CA ALA A 210 24.77 5.34 7.12
C ALA A 210 24.07 4.05 6.65
N ALA A 211 22.82 4.17 6.24
CA ALA A 211 22.06 3.03 5.75
C ALA A 211 22.53 2.58 4.36
N GLU A 212 22.60 1.27 4.15
CA GLU A 212 22.98 0.67 2.88
C GLU A 212 21.73 0.22 2.09
N GLY A 213 21.87 0.19 0.74
CA GLY A 213 20.88 -0.40 -0.14
C GLY A 213 20.86 -1.93 -0.07
N GLY A 214 19.76 -2.51 -0.52
CA GLY A 214 19.57 -3.96 -0.60
C GLY A 214 18.29 -4.47 0.04
N TYR A 215 18.36 -5.60 0.72
CA TYR A 215 17.20 -6.20 1.39
C TYR A 215 16.67 -5.31 2.51
N GLY A 216 15.39 -5.00 2.46
CA GLY A 216 14.68 -4.10 3.37
C GLY A 216 13.59 -4.79 4.20
N GLY A 217 13.65 -6.12 4.33
CA GLY A 217 12.71 -6.87 5.13
C GLY A 217 11.64 -7.60 4.30
N SER A 218 10.73 -8.27 5.01
CA SER A 218 9.58 -8.97 4.43
C SER A 218 8.28 -8.39 4.95
N VAL A 219 7.20 -8.61 4.18
CA VAL A 219 5.87 -8.09 4.46
C VAL A 219 4.86 -9.21 4.31
N LEU A 220 3.96 -9.34 5.27
CA LEU A 220 2.78 -10.19 5.20
C LEU A 220 1.54 -9.32 5.36
N THR A 221 0.62 -9.42 4.42
CA THR A 221 -0.66 -8.71 4.49
C THR A 221 -1.81 -9.69 4.42
N VAL A 222 -2.84 -9.47 5.21
CA VAL A 222 -4.08 -10.24 5.17
C VAL A 222 -5.27 -9.30 5.33
N GLY A 223 -6.33 -9.58 4.61
CA GLY A 223 -7.54 -8.79 4.73
C GLY A 223 -8.81 -9.54 4.34
N LEU A 224 -9.91 -9.03 4.83
CA LEU A 224 -11.25 -9.50 4.58
C LEU A 224 -12.08 -8.38 3.97
N ASN A 225 -12.87 -8.73 2.97
CA ASN A 225 -13.80 -7.79 2.35
C ASN A 225 -15.20 -8.42 2.30
N LYS A 226 -16.21 -7.62 2.59
CA LYS A 226 -17.61 -7.99 2.39
C LYS A 226 -18.40 -6.84 1.81
N GLN A 227 -19.14 -7.14 0.76
CA GLN A 227 -20.12 -6.21 0.22
C GLN A 227 -21.52 -6.60 0.69
N TYR A 228 -22.23 -5.63 1.25
CA TYR A 228 -23.62 -5.81 1.67
C TYR A 228 -24.48 -4.65 1.14
N LYS A 229 -25.36 -4.94 0.20
CA LYS A 229 -26.17 -3.94 -0.51
C LYS A 229 -25.27 -2.85 -1.14
N LYS A 230 -25.38 -1.61 -0.65
CA LYS A 230 -24.60 -0.45 -1.11
C LYS A 230 -23.35 -0.18 -0.25
N PHE A 231 -23.11 -1.01 0.77
CA PHE A 231 -21.96 -0.85 1.66
C PHE A 231 -20.86 -1.87 1.34
N SER A 232 -19.62 -1.43 1.45
CA SER A 232 -18.45 -2.29 1.41
C SER A 232 -17.71 -2.15 2.74
N PHE A 233 -17.38 -3.27 3.36
CA PHE A 233 -16.64 -3.36 4.63
C PHE A 233 -15.31 -4.02 4.35
N ASN A 234 -14.23 -3.46 4.88
CA ASN A 234 -12.89 -4.04 4.77
C ASN A 234 -12.25 -4.06 6.15
N LEU A 235 -11.51 -5.13 6.41
CA LEU A 235 -10.63 -5.30 7.57
C LEU A 235 -9.28 -5.77 7.04
N PHE A 236 -8.17 -5.22 7.55
CA PHE A 236 -6.85 -5.66 7.13
C PHE A 236 -5.80 -5.55 8.24
N ALA A 237 -4.75 -6.34 8.10
CA ALA A 237 -3.50 -6.23 8.84
C ALA A 237 -2.33 -6.40 7.88
N ASN A 238 -1.33 -5.54 8.01
CA ASN A 238 -0.05 -5.61 7.32
C ASN A 238 1.05 -5.71 8.37
N MET A 239 1.87 -6.73 8.26
CA MET A 239 2.96 -7.01 9.20
C MET A 239 4.29 -6.88 8.46
N ASP A 240 5.14 -6.00 8.95
CA ASP A 240 6.51 -5.80 8.47
C ASP A 240 7.51 -6.53 9.38
N PHE A 241 8.46 -7.23 8.77
CA PHE A 241 9.55 -7.92 9.45
C PHE A 241 10.88 -7.40 8.91
N LEU A 242 11.65 -6.74 9.75
CA LEU A 242 12.92 -6.09 9.40
C LEU A 242 14.14 -6.93 9.75
N HIS A 243 13.96 -8.17 10.18
CA HIS A 243 15.07 -9.08 10.46
C HIS A 243 15.94 -9.25 9.21
N GLN A 244 17.25 -9.10 9.38
CA GLN A 244 18.27 -9.13 8.33
C GLN A 244 18.14 -8.00 7.28
N ALA A 245 17.29 -6.99 7.51
CA ALA A 245 17.29 -5.80 6.68
C ALA A 245 18.66 -5.10 6.76
N ARG A 246 19.13 -4.55 5.64
CA ARG A 246 20.45 -3.89 5.58
C ARG A 246 20.62 -2.70 6.53
N PHE A 247 19.52 -2.24 7.09
CA PHE A 247 19.45 -1.13 8.03
C PHE A 247 18.89 -1.55 9.41
N GLU A 248 18.82 -2.85 9.72
CA GLU A 248 18.21 -3.32 10.99
C GLU A 248 18.91 -2.80 12.24
N ASP A 249 20.22 -2.47 12.12
CA ASP A 249 21.05 -1.92 13.20
C ASP A 249 21.01 -0.38 13.28
N SER A 250 20.20 0.27 12.44
CA SER A 250 20.00 1.71 12.56
C SER A 250 19.40 2.08 13.91
N PRO A 251 19.90 3.15 14.58
CA PRO A 251 19.33 3.62 15.82
C PRO A 251 17.87 4.12 15.68
N LEU A 252 17.40 4.30 14.45
CA LEU A 252 16.02 4.65 14.12
C LEU A 252 15.09 3.42 14.06
N VAL A 253 15.63 2.20 13.97
CA VAL A 253 14.86 0.96 14.04
C VAL A 253 14.69 0.57 15.52
N LYS A 254 13.52 0.84 16.06
CA LYS A 254 13.17 0.54 17.46
C LYS A 254 12.42 -0.77 17.60
N ASP A 255 11.65 -1.13 16.56
CA ASP A 255 10.93 -2.39 16.50
C ASP A 255 11.22 -3.10 15.16
N ARG A 256 11.66 -4.36 15.23
CA ARG A 256 11.93 -5.18 14.04
C ARG A 256 10.68 -5.84 13.46
N SER A 257 9.56 -5.73 14.14
CA SER A 257 8.27 -6.29 13.71
C SER A 257 7.17 -5.31 13.99
N THR A 258 6.69 -4.62 12.95
CA THR A 258 5.63 -3.61 13.08
C THR A 258 4.35 -4.06 12.39
N VAL A 259 3.21 -3.58 12.89
CA VAL A 259 1.89 -3.94 12.36
C VAL A 259 1.09 -2.69 12.05
N ILE A 260 0.58 -2.62 10.82
CA ILE A 260 -0.47 -1.68 10.42
C ILE A 260 -1.77 -2.46 10.37
N TYR A 261 -2.82 -1.95 10.98
CA TYR A 261 -4.15 -2.57 10.85
C TYR A 261 -5.24 -1.52 10.78
N GLY A 262 -6.35 -1.89 10.18
CA GLY A 262 -7.45 -0.97 10.02
C GLY A 262 -8.74 -1.61 9.53
N ILE A 263 -9.78 -0.81 9.66
CA ILE A 263 -11.12 -1.12 9.13
C ILE A 263 -11.57 0.03 8.24
N SER A 264 -12.34 -0.28 7.22
CA SER A 264 -13.01 0.76 6.44
C SER A 264 -14.44 0.36 6.08
N VAL A 265 -15.26 1.38 5.95
CA VAL A 265 -16.63 1.25 5.43
C VAL A 265 -16.84 2.30 4.35
N SER A 266 -17.41 1.89 3.23
CA SER A 266 -17.82 2.81 2.17
C SER A 266 -19.25 2.56 1.73
N ARG A 267 -19.89 3.61 1.22
CA ARG A 267 -21.25 3.56 0.69
C ARG A 267 -21.27 4.07 -0.74
N LEU A 268 -21.81 3.23 -1.63
CA LEU A 268 -22.06 3.57 -3.02
C LEU A 268 -23.26 4.50 -3.13
N PHE A 269 -23.12 5.63 -3.84
CA PHE A 269 -24.19 6.56 -4.11
C PHE A 269 -24.64 6.55 -5.57
N MET A 270 -23.68 6.52 -6.49
CA MET A 270 -23.92 6.63 -7.93
C MET A 270 -23.13 5.57 -8.69
N LYS A 271 -23.71 5.11 -9.80
CA LYS A 271 -23.04 4.17 -10.72
C LYS A 271 -23.40 4.47 -12.17
N SER A 272 -22.52 4.13 -13.09
CA SER A 272 -22.74 4.23 -14.53
C SER A 272 -23.93 3.37 -14.98
N LYS A 273 -24.68 3.86 -15.95
CA LYS A 273 -25.65 3.05 -16.71
C LYS A 273 -24.94 2.17 -17.75
N ARG A 274 -23.77 2.59 -18.23
CA ARG A 274 -22.90 1.78 -19.10
C ARG A 274 -22.27 0.68 -18.27
N THR A 275 -22.40 -0.55 -18.74
CA THR A 275 -21.76 -1.73 -18.16
C THR A 275 -20.55 -2.18 -19.00
N VAL A 276 -19.64 -2.87 -18.38
CA VAL A 276 -18.48 -3.53 -19.00
C VAL A 276 -18.37 -4.93 -18.39
N VAL A 277 -17.85 -5.88 -19.17
CA VAL A 277 -17.53 -7.21 -18.64
C VAL A 277 -16.37 -7.04 -17.65
N ALA A 278 -16.59 -7.37 -16.39
CA ALA A 278 -15.54 -7.32 -15.39
C ALA A 278 -14.59 -8.49 -15.64
N ASP A 279 -13.29 -8.16 -15.69
CA ASP A 279 -12.20 -9.15 -15.80
C ASP A 279 -11.88 -9.78 -14.45
#